data_311afb8a21202b1e974d0df3ac928049
#
_entry.id   311afb8a21202b1e974d0df3ac928049
#
_cell.length_a   1.000
_cell.length_b   1.000
_cell.length_c   1.000
_cell.angle_alpha   90.00
_cell.angle_beta   90.00
_cell.angle_gamma   90.00
#
_symmetry.space_group_name_H-M   'P 1'
#
loop_
_entity.id
_entity.type
_entity.pdbx_description
1 polymer ?
#
loop_
_entity_poly.entity_id
_entity_poly.type
_entity_poly.pdbx_seq_one_letter_code
_entity_poly.pdbx_strand_id
1 'polypeptide(L)'
;MQVNDLDMANALRNERRTADLQPLDDDFYRQVGSYLTNLEDDLSGVEDSFSVEAQLIEEEYKSARRSMNRLIDLRMKKIARKVQRASSASKDVTFEGMTPEEEQIYRQMLAALIRGRESILVQINPSRTERPLTGKKDVVQEYTVVRLMDSVPTFIGVNGRRYTLQKDDLVMLPAVHAANLCNKNLAREVK
;
A
#
# COMPACT_ATOMS: atom_id res chain seq x y z
N MET A 1 -0.60 -23.30 -18.01
CA MET A 1 0.67 -23.56 -18.75
C MET A 1 1.67 -24.01 -17.70
N GLN A 2 2.40 -25.10 -17.88
CA GLN A 2 3.38 -25.50 -16.88
C GLN A 2 4.65 -24.69 -17.09
N VAL A 3 5.14 -24.04 -16.03
CA VAL A 3 6.43 -23.31 -16.03
C VAL A 3 7.57 -24.33 -16.11
N ASN A 4 8.56 -24.05 -16.91
CA ASN A 4 9.79 -24.83 -17.05
C ASN A 4 11.03 -23.94 -16.82
N ASP A 5 12.23 -24.53 -16.84
CA ASP A 5 13.49 -23.77 -16.65
C ASP A 5 13.67 -22.62 -17.68
N LEU A 6 13.23 -22.82 -18.93
CA LEU A 6 13.29 -21.81 -19.97
C LEU A 6 12.38 -20.61 -19.64
N ASP A 7 11.20 -20.85 -19.09
CA ASP A 7 10.25 -19.78 -18.72
C ASP A 7 10.82 -18.95 -17.57
N MET A 8 11.44 -19.57 -16.58
CA MET A 8 12.12 -18.89 -15.48
C MET A 8 13.34 -18.08 -15.97
N ALA A 9 14.13 -18.64 -16.88
CA ALA A 9 15.25 -17.94 -17.47
C ALA A 9 14.80 -16.72 -18.31
N ASN A 10 13.69 -16.85 -19.04
CA ASN A 10 13.09 -15.76 -19.80
C ASN A 10 12.51 -14.67 -18.88
N ALA A 11 11.80 -15.04 -17.83
CA ALA A 11 11.29 -14.12 -16.82
C ALA A 11 12.45 -13.33 -16.18
N LEU A 12 13.53 -14.00 -15.78
CA LEU A 12 14.72 -13.37 -15.23
C LEU A 12 15.39 -12.42 -16.24
N ARG A 13 15.47 -12.82 -17.50
CA ARG A 13 16.05 -11.99 -18.58
C ARG A 13 15.23 -10.73 -18.80
N ASN A 14 13.92 -10.87 -18.89
CA ASN A 14 13.00 -9.73 -19.08
C ASN A 14 13.06 -8.77 -17.90
N GLU A 15 13.06 -9.30 -16.67
CA GLU A 15 13.17 -8.50 -15.46
C GLU A 15 14.49 -7.70 -15.38
N ARG A 16 15.60 -8.23 -15.93
CA ARG A 16 16.89 -7.51 -15.97
C ARG A 16 16.94 -6.37 -16.97
N ARG A 17 16.17 -6.45 -18.06
CA ARG A 17 16.25 -5.50 -19.17
C ARG A 17 15.56 -4.17 -18.88
N THR A 18 14.68 -4.11 -17.91
CA THR A 18 13.83 -2.94 -17.63
C THR A 18 14.03 -2.44 -16.21
N ALA A 19 13.74 -1.18 -15.99
CA ALA A 19 13.70 -0.58 -14.64
C ALA A 19 12.40 -0.91 -13.90
N ASP A 20 11.33 -1.15 -14.66
CA ASP A 20 10.00 -1.45 -14.12
C ASP A 20 9.78 -2.95 -13.97
N LEU A 21 8.83 -3.31 -13.09
CA LEU A 21 8.41 -4.70 -12.91
C LEU A 21 7.78 -5.22 -14.20
N GLN A 22 8.22 -6.41 -14.61
CA GLN A 22 7.61 -7.09 -15.74
C GLN A 22 6.41 -7.91 -15.25
N PRO A 23 5.32 -7.96 -16.01
CA PRO A 23 4.16 -8.76 -15.62
C PRO A 23 4.53 -10.23 -15.53
N LEU A 24 4.09 -10.86 -14.45
CA LEU A 24 4.11 -12.30 -14.25
C LEU A 24 2.67 -12.75 -14.06
N ASP A 25 2.39 -14.01 -14.36
CA ASP A 25 1.10 -14.61 -14.10
C ASP A 25 0.84 -14.67 -12.58
N ASP A 26 -0.42 -14.51 -12.17
CA ASP A 26 -0.80 -14.47 -10.74
C ASP A 26 -0.41 -15.75 -9.99
N ASP A 27 -0.30 -16.87 -10.67
CA ASP A 27 0.08 -18.16 -10.11
C ASP A 27 1.53 -18.58 -10.42
N PHE A 28 2.34 -17.67 -10.95
CA PHE A 28 3.71 -17.96 -11.38
C PHE A 28 4.54 -18.64 -10.28
N TYR A 29 4.56 -18.09 -9.08
CA TYR A 29 5.34 -18.66 -7.96
C TYR A 29 4.86 -20.05 -7.55
N ARG A 30 3.57 -20.31 -7.63
CA ARG A 30 2.99 -21.63 -7.35
C ARG A 30 3.40 -22.64 -8.42
N GLN A 31 3.38 -22.22 -9.69
CA GLN A 31 3.80 -23.10 -10.81
C GLN A 31 5.29 -23.44 -10.69
N VAL A 32 6.14 -22.49 -10.35
CA VAL A 32 7.57 -22.71 -10.08
C VAL A 32 7.75 -23.69 -8.91
N GLY A 33 6.98 -23.52 -7.83
CA GLY A 33 7.00 -24.45 -6.69
C GLY A 33 6.68 -25.88 -7.13
N SER A 34 5.62 -26.07 -7.91
CA SER A 34 5.25 -27.39 -8.44
C SER A 34 6.34 -27.99 -9.34
N TYR A 35 6.95 -27.17 -10.19
CA TYR A 35 8.05 -27.63 -11.05
C TYR A 35 9.27 -28.10 -10.24
N LEU A 36 9.68 -27.34 -9.21
CA LEU A 36 10.80 -27.75 -8.34
C LEU A 36 10.49 -29.02 -7.56
N THR A 37 9.24 -29.18 -7.08
CA THR A 37 8.80 -30.40 -6.40
C THR A 37 8.87 -31.61 -7.33
N ASN A 38 8.42 -31.47 -8.58
CA ASN A 38 8.51 -32.56 -9.55
C ASN A 38 9.98 -32.99 -9.79
N LEU A 39 10.93 -32.04 -9.91
CA LEU A 39 12.33 -32.36 -10.05
C LEU A 39 12.90 -33.05 -8.80
N GLU A 40 12.46 -32.68 -7.60
CA GLU A 40 12.83 -33.38 -6.36
C GLU A 40 12.28 -34.81 -6.31
N ASP A 41 11.04 -35.01 -6.75
CA ASP A 41 10.40 -36.32 -6.84
C ASP A 41 11.11 -37.20 -7.88
N ASP A 42 11.42 -36.66 -9.06
CA ASP A 42 12.15 -37.35 -10.13
C ASP A 42 13.54 -37.79 -9.63
N LEU A 43 14.26 -36.87 -8.95
CA LEU A 43 15.57 -37.18 -8.36
C LEU A 43 15.49 -38.27 -7.31
N SER A 44 14.43 -38.30 -6.51
CA SER A 44 14.19 -39.31 -5.48
C SER A 44 13.85 -40.66 -6.05
N GLY A 45 13.29 -40.71 -7.30
CA GLY A 45 12.94 -41.92 -8.02
C GLY A 45 14.11 -42.59 -8.72
N VAL A 46 15.29 -41.93 -8.85
CA VAL A 46 16.47 -42.52 -9.50
C VAL A 46 17.18 -43.48 -8.54
N GLU A 47 17.32 -44.75 -8.94
CA GLU A 47 17.95 -45.80 -8.11
C GLU A 47 19.44 -45.51 -7.87
N ASP A 48 20.16 -45.04 -8.87
CA ASP A 48 21.60 -44.71 -8.78
C ASP A 48 21.82 -43.20 -8.74
N SER A 49 22.09 -42.68 -7.54
CA SER A 49 22.36 -41.25 -7.32
C SER A 49 23.64 -40.75 -8.04
N PHE A 50 24.50 -41.60 -8.52
CA PHE A 50 25.69 -41.25 -9.31
C PHE A 50 25.46 -41.36 -10.80
N SER A 51 24.28 -41.76 -11.25
CA SER A 51 23.94 -41.84 -12.66
C SER A 51 24.01 -40.50 -13.35
N VAL A 52 24.22 -40.47 -14.64
CA VAL A 52 24.17 -39.27 -15.46
C VAL A 52 22.80 -38.60 -15.38
N GLU A 53 21.75 -39.42 -15.30
CA GLU A 53 20.37 -38.96 -15.15
C GLU A 53 20.16 -38.17 -13.84
N ALA A 54 20.60 -38.72 -12.70
CA ALA A 54 20.54 -38.03 -11.42
C ALA A 54 21.30 -36.69 -11.44
N GLN A 55 22.48 -36.67 -12.04
CA GLN A 55 23.30 -35.46 -12.17
C GLN A 55 22.62 -34.40 -13.04
N LEU A 56 21.95 -34.76 -14.12
CA LEU A 56 21.21 -33.83 -14.98
C LEU A 56 20.03 -33.20 -14.24
N ILE A 57 19.21 -34.02 -13.57
CA ILE A 57 18.08 -33.54 -12.79
C ILE A 57 18.55 -32.60 -11.66
N GLU A 58 19.63 -32.97 -10.96
CA GLU A 58 20.21 -32.15 -9.89
C GLU A 58 20.70 -30.79 -10.41
N GLU A 59 21.38 -30.76 -11.56
CA GLU A 59 21.84 -29.51 -12.16
C GLU A 59 20.66 -28.66 -12.67
N GLU A 60 19.62 -29.24 -13.22
CA GLU A 60 18.40 -28.55 -13.62
C GLU A 60 17.72 -27.94 -12.41
N TYR A 61 17.53 -28.69 -11.32
CA TYR A 61 16.99 -28.18 -10.06
C TYR A 61 17.80 -27.01 -9.50
N LYS A 62 19.13 -27.16 -9.43
CA LYS A 62 20.03 -26.09 -8.95
C LYS A 62 19.96 -24.83 -9.84
N SER A 63 19.89 -25.02 -11.17
CA SER A 63 19.77 -23.93 -12.14
C SER A 63 18.47 -23.18 -11.96
N ALA A 64 17.37 -23.89 -11.90
CA ALA A 64 16.03 -23.34 -11.69
C ALA A 64 15.96 -22.55 -10.38
N ARG A 65 16.42 -23.14 -9.29
CA ARG A 65 16.45 -22.49 -7.98
C ARG A 65 17.31 -21.21 -7.95
N ARG A 66 18.51 -21.26 -8.60
CA ARG A 66 19.36 -20.07 -8.73
C ARG A 66 18.70 -18.96 -9.53
N SER A 67 18.05 -19.31 -10.64
CA SER A 67 17.32 -18.36 -11.50
C SER A 67 16.16 -17.72 -10.74
N MET A 68 15.41 -18.52 -9.98
CA MET A 68 14.29 -18.05 -9.19
C MET A 68 14.72 -17.09 -8.07
N ASN A 69 15.73 -17.45 -7.31
CA ASN A 69 16.27 -16.58 -6.25
C ASN A 69 16.72 -15.22 -6.81
N ARG A 70 17.41 -15.23 -7.95
CA ARG A 70 17.84 -14.00 -8.63
C ARG A 70 16.67 -13.16 -9.12
N LEU A 71 15.62 -13.80 -9.63
CA LEU A 71 14.39 -13.10 -10.05
C LEU A 71 13.71 -12.43 -8.86
N ILE A 72 13.52 -13.17 -7.76
CA ILE A 72 12.94 -12.63 -6.53
C ILE A 72 13.75 -11.43 -6.03
N ASP A 73 15.07 -11.54 -5.95
CA ASP A 73 15.94 -10.45 -5.49
C ASP A 73 15.79 -9.18 -6.34
N LEU A 74 15.72 -9.34 -7.67
CA LEU A 74 15.55 -8.21 -8.57
C LEU A 74 14.18 -7.55 -8.38
N ARG A 75 13.14 -8.36 -8.29
CA ARG A 75 11.77 -7.87 -8.11
C ARG A 75 11.60 -7.19 -6.76
N MET A 76 12.13 -7.77 -5.68
CA MET A 76 12.10 -7.15 -4.35
C MET A 76 12.82 -5.79 -4.34
N LYS A 77 13.96 -5.65 -5.02
CA LYS A 77 14.65 -4.36 -5.17
C LYS A 77 13.80 -3.32 -5.90
N LYS A 78 13.06 -3.72 -6.94
CA LYS A 78 12.18 -2.82 -7.68
C LYS A 78 10.95 -2.43 -6.85
N ILE A 79 10.34 -3.39 -6.15
CA ILE A 79 9.22 -3.18 -5.22
C ILE A 79 9.65 -2.19 -4.13
N ALA A 80 10.80 -2.38 -3.50
CA ALA A 80 11.31 -1.47 -2.49
C ALA A 80 11.50 -0.03 -3.00
N ARG A 81 11.99 0.13 -4.24
CA ARG A 81 12.09 1.45 -4.89
C ARG A 81 10.72 2.08 -5.14
N LYS A 82 9.72 1.29 -5.58
CA LYS A 82 8.33 1.76 -5.73
C LYS A 82 7.75 2.20 -4.38
N VAL A 83 7.94 1.42 -3.32
CA VAL A 83 7.51 1.75 -1.95
C VAL A 83 8.15 3.05 -1.47
N GLN A 84 9.45 3.22 -1.67
CA GLN A 84 10.17 4.44 -1.28
C GLN A 84 9.61 5.68 -1.99
N ARG A 85 9.33 5.59 -3.28
CA ARG A 85 8.73 6.69 -4.05
C ARG A 85 7.32 6.99 -3.57
N ALA A 86 6.49 5.97 -3.35
CA ALA A 86 5.11 6.13 -2.87
C ALA A 86 5.03 6.75 -1.48
N SER A 87 5.97 6.39 -0.58
CA SER A 87 6.01 6.95 0.78
C SER A 87 6.34 8.45 0.81
N SER A 88 6.98 8.97 -0.24
CA SER A 88 7.40 10.37 -0.34
C SER A 88 6.42 11.23 -1.14
N ALA A 89 5.63 10.63 -2.00
CA ALA A 89 4.66 11.29 -2.85
C ALA A 89 3.27 10.72 -2.54
N SER A 90 2.30 11.57 -2.21
CA SER A 90 0.88 11.18 -2.09
C SER A 90 0.30 10.83 -3.47
N LYS A 91 0.94 9.92 -4.19
CA LYS A 91 0.51 9.46 -5.52
C LYS A 91 -0.24 8.14 -5.41
N ASP A 92 -1.15 7.94 -6.35
CA ASP A 92 -1.89 6.69 -6.50
C ASP A 92 -0.91 5.51 -6.63
N VAL A 93 -1.19 4.49 -5.83
CA VAL A 93 -0.41 3.26 -5.80
C VAL A 93 -0.86 2.39 -6.96
N THR A 94 0.02 2.14 -7.92
CA THR A 94 -0.22 1.18 -9.00
C THR A 94 0.50 -0.13 -8.71
N PHE A 95 -0.22 -1.24 -8.84
CA PHE A 95 0.32 -2.60 -8.65
C PHE A 95 0.68 -3.30 -9.97
N GLU A 96 0.79 -2.53 -11.05
CA GLU A 96 1.12 -3.08 -12.37
C GLU A 96 2.37 -3.95 -12.33
N GLY A 97 2.25 -5.14 -12.89
CA GLY A 97 3.32 -6.12 -13.00
C GLY A 97 3.64 -6.88 -11.71
N MET A 98 2.85 -6.72 -10.64
CA MET A 98 3.02 -7.48 -9.39
C MET A 98 2.10 -8.69 -9.35
N THR A 99 2.58 -9.78 -8.76
CA THR A 99 1.73 -10.90 -8.36
C THR A 99 0.99 -10.56 -7.05
N PRO A 100 -0.07 -11.31 -6.69
CA PRO A 100 -0.82 -11.08 -5.45
C PRO A 100 0.06 -11.10 -4.18
N GLU A 101 1.05 -12.00 -4.12
CA GLU A 101 2.01 -12.09 -3.02
C GLU A 101 2.89 -10.84 -2.93
N GLU A 102 3.34 -10.34 -4.08
CA GLU A 102 4.16 -9.13 -4.17
C GLU A 102 3.38 -7.88 -3.81
N GLU A 103 2.09 -7.79 -4.18
CA GLU A 103 1.21 -6.70 -3.73
C GLU A 103 1.08 -6.69 -2.21
N GLN A 104 0.93 -7.85 -1.59
CA GLN A 104 0.85 -7.96 -0.14
C GLN A 104 2.14 -7.46 0.51
N ILE A 105 3.30 -7.88 0.00
CA ILE A 105 4.61 -7.41 0.48
C ILE A 105 4.72 -5.90 0.30
N TYR A 106 4.36 -5.36 -0.86
CA TYR A 106 4.37 -3.93 -1.13
C TYR A 106 3.56 -3.14 -0.10
N ARG A 107 2.31 -3.56 0.18
CA ARG A 107 1.42 -2.92 1.15
C ARG A 107 2.00 -2.93 2.56
N GLN A 108 2.58 -4.06 2.97
CA GLN A 108 3.21 -4.19 4.28
C GLN A 108 4.45 -3.29 4.41
N MET A 109 5.32 -3.27 3.41
CA MET A 109 6.51 -2.41 3.38
C MET A 109 6.13 -0.93 3.39
N LEU A 110 5.13 -0.52 2.61
CA LEU A 110 4.66 0.87 2.58
C LEU A 110 4.12 1.30 3.94
N ALA A 111 3.27 0.49 4.56
CA ALA A 111 2.73 0.77 5.89
C ALA A 111 3.83 0.85 6.96
N ALA A 112 4.82 -0.04 6.91
CA ALA A 112 5.95 -0.02 7.83
C ALA A 112 6.82 1.25 7.65
N LEU A 113 7.10 1.63 6.40
CA LEU A 113 7.91 2.81 6.10
C LEU A 113 7.22 4.12 6.52
N ILE A 114 5.91 4.24 6.27
CA ILE A 114 5.11 5.40 6.69
C ILE A 114 5.12 5.51 8.22
N ARG A 115 4.81 4.42 8.94
CA ARG A 115 4.82 4.42 10.42
C ARG A 115 6.20 4.74 11.00
N GLY A 116 7.27 4.16 10.43
CA GLY A 116 8.62 4.43 10.89
C GLY A 116 9.01 5.89 10.69
N ARG A 117 8.66 6.48 9.54
CA ARG A 117 8.89 7.89 9.25
C ARG A 117 8.13 8.82 10.20
N GLU A 118 6.85 8.52 10.46
CA GLU A 118 6.05 9.27 11.42
C GLU A 118 6.64 9.21 12.83
N SER A 119 7.08 8.04 13.28
CA SER A 119 7.73 7.87 14.58
C SER A 119 8.99 8.74 14.71
N ILE A 120 9.83 8.79 13.68
CA ILE A 120 11.03 9.64 13.66
C ILE A 120 10.64 11.12 13.69
N LEU A 121 9.64 11.53 12.89
CA LEU A 121 9.20 12.93 12.85
C LEU A 121 8.62 13.41 14.18
N VAL A 122 7.94 12.54 14.91
CA VAL A 122 7.44 12.82 16.28
C VAL A 122 8.61 13.06 17.24
N GLN A 123 9.68 12.28 17.15
CA GLN A 123 10.87 12.49 18.01
C GLN A 123 11.62 13.79 17.70
N ILE A 124 11.66 14.17 16.42
CA ILE A 124 12.33 15.43 15.99
C ILE A 124 11.49 16.65 16.37
N ASN A 125 10.17 16.58 16.30
CA ASN A 125 9.23 17.65 16.60
C ASN A 125 8.16 17.21 17.60
N PRO A 126 8.46 17.11 18.90
CA PRO A 126 7.49 16.66 19.90
C PRO A 126 6.26 17.56 20.00
N SER A 127 6.38 18.85 19.67
CA SER A 127 5.24 19.80 19.62
C SER A 127 4.23 19.51 18.49
N ARG A 128 4.58 18.65 17.55
CA ARG A 128 3.68 18.24 16.46
C ARG A 128 2.71 17.12 16.88
N THR A 129 2.94 16.51 18.04
CA THR A 129 2.10 15.44 18.60
C THR A 129 0.72 15.95 19.02
N GLU A 130 0.56 17.26 19.20
CA GLU A 130 -0.73 17.89 19.56
C GLU A 130 -1.63 18.20 18.34
N ARG A 131 -1.12 18.03 17.12
CA ARG A 131 -1.98 18.06 15.93
C ARG A 131 -2.10 16.63 15.40
N PRO A 132 -3.19 15.91 15.72
CA PRO A 132 -3.46 14.66 15.05
C PRO A 132 -3.52 14.99 13.55
N LEU A 133 -2.58 14.42 12.78
CA LEU A 133 -2.72 14.31 11.33
C LEU A 133 -3.92 13.40 11.11
N THR A 134 -5.08 13.96 11.05
CA THR A 134 -6.34 13.32 10.74
C THR A 134 -6.32 12.84 9.29
N GLY A 135 -5.65 11.70 9.06
CA GLY A 135 -6.15 10.80 8.05
C GLY A 135 -7.52 10.36 8.53
N LYS A 136 -8.54 10.59 7.69
CA LYS A 136 -9.94 10.21 7.88
C LYS A 136 -10.22 9.49 9.21
N LYS A 137 -10.31 10.21 10.30
CA LYS A 137 -11.19 9.84 11.37
C LYS A 137 -12.58 9.93 10.75
N ASP A 138 -13.34 8.88 10.84
CA ASP A 138 -14.78 9.02 10.98
C ASP A 138 -14.97 9.91 12.22
N VAL A 139 -14.90 11.20 11.98
CA VAL A 139 -15.34 12.18 12.95
C VAL A 139 -16.83 11.88 13.00
N VAL A 140 -17.27 11.25 14.07
CA VAL A 140 -18.62 11.48 14.56
C VAL A 140 -18.66 13.00 14.69
N GLN A 141 -19.13 13.65 13.63
CA GLN A 141 -19.24 15.10 13.60
C GLN A 141 -20.36 15.39 14.61
N GLU A 142 -19.97 15.77 15.83
CA GLU A 142 -20.93 16.30 16.77
C GLU A 142 -21.51 17.54 16.12
N TYR A 143 -22.80 17.52 15.89
CA TYR A 143 -23.56 18.64 15.36
C TYR A 143 -24.26 19.35 16.52
N THR A 144 -24.16 20.64 16.52
CA THR A 144 -24.83 21.51 17.51
C THR A 144 -25.86 22.38 16.82
N VAL A 145 -27.03 22.49 17.42
CA VAL A 145 -28.09 23.39 16.93
C VAL A 145 -27.80 24.78 17.45
N VAL A 146 -27.70 25.74 16.53
CA VAL A 146 -27.47 27.15 16.87
C VAL A 146 -28.53 28.04 16.21
N ARG A 147 -28.91 29.12 16.92
CA ARG A 147 -29.70 30.22 16.36
C ARG A 147 -28.76 31.34 15.97
N LEU A 148 -28.88 31.84 14.75
CA LEU A 148 -28.08 32.95 14.25
C LEU A 148 -28.62 34.25 14.81
N MET A 149 -27.70 35.06 15.35
CA MET A 149 -28.02 36.40 15.87
C MET A 149 -27.82 37.48 14.80
N ASP A 150 -27.02 37.17 13.77
CA ASP A 150 -26.77 38.06 12.63
C ASP A 150 -26.51 37.21 11.38
N SER A 151 -26.58 37.85 10.20
CA SER A 151 -26.32 37.20 8.91
C SER A 151 -24.80 36.92 8.74
N VAL A 152 -24.48 35.73 8.25
CA VAL A 152 -23.11 35.29 8.03
C VAL A 152 -22.88 35.11 6.52
N PRO A 153 -21.77 35.65 5.96
CA PRO A 153 -21.43 35.41 4.56
C PRO A 153 -21.35 33.91 4.25
N THR A 154 -21.67 33.54 3.03
CA THR A 154 -21.61 32.15 2.58
C THR A 154 -20.21 31.57 2.79
N PHE A 155 -20.10 30.44 3.46
CA PHE A 155 -18.84 29.73 3.69
C PHE A 155 -18.97 28.23 3.41
N ILE A 156 -17.81 27.57 3.21
CA ILE A 156 -17.75 26.12 3.06
C ILE A 156 -17.33 25.53 4.41
N GLY A 157 -18.15 24.63 4.94
CA GLY A 157 -17.87 23.97 6.21
C GLY A 157 -16.79 22.86 6.09
N VAL A 158 -16.28 22.42 7.25
CA VAL A 158 -15.31 21.30 7.34
C VAL A 158 -15.84 19.98 6.75
N ASN A 159 -17.13 19.84 6.58
CA ASN A 159 -17.80 18.72 5.93
C ASN A 159 -17.98 18.92 4.41
N GLY A 160 -17.38 19.99 3.80
CA GLY A 160 -17.49 20.32 2.39
C GLY A 160 -18.84 20.92 1.96
N ARG A 161 -19.79 21.11 2.87
CA ARG A 161 -21.09 21.72 2.57
C ARG A 161 -21.00 23.23 2.56
N ARG A 162 -21.74 23.86 1.64
CA ARG A 162 -21.89 25.32 1.57
C ARG A 162 -23.02 25.73 2.52
N TYR A 163 -22.74 26.69 3.39
CA TYR A 163 -23.69 27.26 4.33
C TYR A 163 -23.95 28.73 3.97
N THR A 164 -25.24 29.07 3.81
CA THR A 164 -25.73 30.45 3.64
C THR A 164 -26.67 30.68 4.81
N LEU A 165 -26.29 31.50 5.76
CA LEU A 165 -26.97 31.66 7.05
C LEU A 165 -27.47 33.07 7.19
N GLN A 166 -28.76 33.21 7.53
CA GLN A 166 -29.39 34.50 7.78
C GLN A 166 -29.70 34.68 9.26
N LYS A 167 -29.91 35.93 9.64
CA LYS A 167 -30.35 36.28 10.99
C LYS A 167 -31.62 35.50 11.35
N ASP A 168 -31.69 35.01 12.57
CA ASP A 168 -32.76 34.22 13.16
C ASP A 168 -32.90 32.78 12.62
N ASP A 169 -32.02 32.32 11.74
CA ASP A 169 -32.01 30.95 11.28
C ASP A 169 -31.65 29.99 12.43
N LEU A 170 -32.38 28.87 12.49
CA LEU A 170 -32.04 27.71 13.34
C LEU A 170 -31.37 26.64 12.49
N VAL A 171 -30.10 26.41 12.73
CA VAL A 171 -29.28 25.55 11.86
C VAL A 171 -28.47 24.55 12.68
N MET A 172 -28.39 23.33 12.17
CA MET A 172 -27.51 22.31 12.71
C MET A 172 -26.13 22.41 12.03
N LEU A 173 -25.11 22.79 12.75
CA LEU A 173 -23.74 22.97 12.28
C LEU A 173 -22.78 22.00 12.96
N PRO A 174 -21.67 21.61 12.29
CA PRO A 174 -20.57 20.93 12.95
C PRO A 174 -20.11 21.74 14.18
N ALA A 175 -19.87 21.08 15.31
CA ALA A 175 -19.54 21.70 16.60
C ALA A 175 -18.42 22.74 16.50
N VAL A 176 -17.42 22.50 15.63
CA VAL A 176 -16.32 23.44 15.38
C VAL A 176 -16.83 24.79 14.85
N HIS A 177 -17.78 24.76 13.90
CA HIS A 177 -18.36 25.98 13.34
C HIS A 177 -19.34 26.66 14.31
N ALA A 178 -20.14 25.85 15.00
CA ALA A 178 -21.04 26.34 16.06
C ALA A 178 -20.27 27.12 17.14
N ALA A 179 -19.19 26.54 17.67
CA ALA A 179 -18.33 27.18 18.66
C ALA A 179 -17.71 28.47 18.15
N ASN A 180 -17.19 28.50 16.90
CA ASN A 180 -16.60 29.69 16.32
C ASN A 180 -17.61 30.83 16.13
N LEU A 181 -18.84 30.54 15.73
CA LEU A 181 -19.90 31.53 15.57
C LEU A 181 -20.40 32.04 16.93
N CYS A 182 -20.50 31.17 17.94
CA CYS A 182 -20.84 31.56 19.29
C CYS A 182 -19.76 32.46 19.92
N ASN A 183 -18.48 32.13 19.75
CA ASN A 183 -17.37 32.96 20.23
C ASN A 183 -17.32 34.34 19.61
N LYS A 184 -17.85 34.50 18.40
CA LYS A 184 -17.96 35.79 17.70
C LYS A 184 -19.28 36.51 17.98
N ASN A 185 -20.12 35.99 18.85
CA ASN A 185 -21.47 36.49 19.17
C ASN A 185 -22.41 36.52 17.93
N LEU A 186 -22.12 35.76 16.89
CA LEU A 186 -22.93 35.65 15.68
C LEU A 186 -23.99 34.55 15.77
N ALA A 187 -23.88 33.66 16.75
CA ALA A 187 -24.84 32.60 17.01
C ALA A 187 -24.95 32.30 18.51
N ARG A 188 -26.07 31.68 18.90
CA ARG A 188 -26.29 31.18 20.26
C ARG A 188 -26.74 29.72 20.20
N GLU A 189 -26.14 28.89 21.04
CA GLU A 189 -26.49 27.48 21.16
C GLU A 189 -27.90 27.33 21.72
N VAL A 190 -28.68 26.44 21.09
CA VAL A 190 -30.04 26.08 21.52
C VAL A 190 -29.93 24.71 22.16
N LYS A 191 -30.19 24.65 23.46
CA LYS A 191 -30.29 23.40 24.22
C LYS A 191 -31.67 22.80 24.11
#